data_dbdc25bc184f13ecfd2a92cc4770a0a2
#
_entry.id   dbdc25bc184f13ecfd2a92cc4770a0a2
#
_cell.length_a   1.000
_cell.length_b   1.000
_cell.length_c   1.000
_cell.angle_alpha   90.00
_cell.angle_beta   90.00
_cell.angle_gamma   90.00
#
_symmetry.space_group_name_H-M   'P 1'
#
loop_
_entity.id
_entity.type
_entity.pdbx_description
1 polymer ?
#
loop_
_entity_poly.entity_id
_entity_poly.type
_entity_poly.pdbx_seq_one_letter_code
_entity_poly.pdbx_strand_id
1 'polypeptide(L)'
;MIKRIIVLASLLVCAEWVGAADEHLVALRVGSETYSNVTVTMVTATDLYFTHSRGFGNAKLKNLDPDVQKLFHYDPAKAADKEKLQTDAQALYAKALRDTKPATPQKPLAGAETDTKAAQSPGSDLIAPHPIHARSFLNRPAPEIVVQKWLTEEPDMAGKFILVDFWATWCGPCRQSIPGLNALYKRFKDRLVIIGLTDESEAVVRRMTNPRIDYFVGTDPERHSKATVAVTGIPHALLIDPKGIVRFEGMPHYLDERNLAKLMAKYGD
;
A
#
# COMPACT_ATOMS: atom_id res chain seq x y z
N MET A 1 60.17 -30.45 17.20
CA MET A 1 59.67 -29.28 16.47
C MET A 1 58.35 -29.64 15.79
N ILE A 2 57.24 -29.35 16.43
CA ILE A 2 55.89 -29.66 15.91
C ILE A 2 55.30 -28.35 15.36
N LYS A 3 55.16 -28.24 14.03
CA LYS A 3 54.50 -27.11 13.38
C LYS A 3 53.00 -27.24 13.56
N ARG A 4 52.40 -26.34 14.33
CA ARG A 4 50.95 -26.16 14.42
C ARG A 4 50.46 -25.48 13.17
N ILE A 5 49.63 -26.17 12.41
CA ILE A 5 48.87 -25.61 11.28
C ILE A 5 47.60 -24.97 11.88
N ILE A 6 47.48 -23.66 11.82
CA ILE A 6 46.28 -22.94 12.17
C ILE A 6 45.38 -22.95 10.91
N VAL A 7 44.29 -23.72 11.00
CA VAL A 7 43.23 -23.64 9.98
C VAL A 7 42.34 -22.46 10.34
N LEU A 8 42.45 -21.38 9.63
CA LEU A 8 41.48 -20.29 9.66
C LEU A 8 40.19 -20.76 8.96
N ALA A 9 39.18 -21.10 9.74
CA ALA A 9 37.85 -21.28 9.26
C ALA A 9 37.26 -19.90 8.91
N SER A 10 37.24 -19.55 7.64
CA SER A 10 36.51 -18.39 7.13
C SER A 10 35.00 -18.67 7.26
N LEU A 11 34.36 -18.07 8.25
CA LEU A 11 32.93 -17.96 8.32
C LEU A 11 32.46 -17.12 7.11
N LEU A 12 31.95 -17.82 6.08
CA LEU A 12 31.15 -17.20 5.05
C LEU A 12 29.83 -16.76 5.71
N VAL A 13 29.78 -15.51 6.10
CA VAL A 13 28.51 -14.82 6.35
C VAL A 13 27.79 -14.73 5.01
N CYS A 14 26.80 -15.57 4.80
CA CYS A 14 25.83 -15.38 3.74
C CYS A 14 25.09 -14.07 4.01
N ALA A 15 25.61 -12.96 3.49
CA ALA A 15 24.86 -11.74 3.36
C ALA A 15 23.71 -12.03 2.40
N GLU A 16 22.48 -12.05 2.92
CA GLU A 16 21.29 -12.03 2.09
C GLU A 16 21.35 -10.74 1.25
N TRP A 17 21.62 -10.92 -0.02
CA TRP A 17 21.64 -9.82 -1.00
C TRP A 17 20.23 -9.25 -1.12
N VAL A 18 19.95 -8.17 -0.44
CA VAL A 18 18.85 -7.26 -0.79
C VAL A 18 19.35 -6.52 -2.02
N GLY A 19 18.89 -6.98 -3.20
CA GLY A 19 19.31 -6.43 -4.48
C GLY A 19 19.05 -4.93 -4.54
N ALA A 20 20.06 -4.21 -5.04
CA ALA A 20 20.05 -2.77 -5.19
C ALA A 20 18.87 -2.33 -6.06
N ALA A 21 18.07 -1.44 -5.53
CA ALA A 21 17.17 -0.57 -6.27
C ALA A 21 18.06 0.38 -7.11
N ASP A 22 17.69 0.57 -8.38
CA ASP A 22 18.18 1.50 -9.39
C ASP A 22 18.78 0.82 -10.66
N GLU A 23 18.32 -0.38 -10.99
CA GLU A 23 18.69 -0.96 -12.28
C GLU A 23 17.82 -0.38 -13.39
N HIS A 24 18.47 0.19 -14.42
CA HIS A 24 17.81 0.79 -15.57
C HIS A 24 17.73 -0.22 -16.71
N LEU A 25 16.50 -0.53 -17.13
CA LEU A 25 16.23 -1.32 -18.32
C LEU A 25 15.70 -0.41 -19.44
N VAL A 26 16.28 -0.51 -20.62
CA VAL A 26 15.81 0.24 -21.81
C VAL A 26 14.35 -0.13 -22.10
N ALA A 27 14.02 -1.41 -21.98
CA ALA A 27 12.66 -1.92 -22.12
C ALA A 27 12.43 -3.13 -21.21
N LEU A 28 11.21 -3.30 -20.73
CA LEU A 28 10.74 -4.47 -19.99
C LEU A 28 9.46 -4.97 -20.64
N ARG A 29 9.45 -6.22 -21.06
CA ARG A 29 8.26 -6.89 -21.58
C ARG A 29 7.54 -7.62 -20.46
N VAL A 30 6.24 -7.33 -20.31
CA VAL A 30 5.35 -7.98 -19.33
C VAL A 30 4.12 -8.47 -20.09
N GLY A 31 4.03 -9.75 -20.36
CA GLY A 31 2.97 -10.33 -21.19
C GLY A 31 2.99 -9.74 -22.60
N SER A 32 1.90 -9.10 -23.02
CA SER A 32 1.78 -8.42 -24.34
C SER A 32 2.25 -6.96 -24.32
N GLU A 33 2.53 -6.38 -23.16
CA GLU A 33 2.95 -4.98 -23.05
C GLU A 33 4.47 -4.84 -22.96
N THR A 34 4.98 -3.75 -23.54
CA THR A 34 6.39 -3.36 -23.43
C THR A 34 6.48 -1.97 -22.80
N TYR A 35 7.21 -1.87 -21.71
CA TYR A 35 7.50 -0.66 -20.99
C TYR A 35 8.88 -0.13 -21.36
N SER A 36 9.01 1.15 -21.63
CA SER A 36 10.27 1.83 -21.95
C SER A 36 10.75 2.72 -20.80
N ASN A 37 12.06 2.98 -20.73
CA ASN A 37 12.66 3.76 -19.64
C ASN A 37 12.28 3.22 -18.26
N VAL A 38 12.55 1.94 -18.05
CA VAL A 38 12.20 1.24 -16.82
C VAL A 38 13.32 1.41 -15.80
N THR A 39 12.96 1.92 -14.63
CA THR A 39 13.84 1.91 -13.45
C THR A 39 13.25 0.95 -12.43
N VAL A 40 13.98 -0.10 -12.10
CA VAL A 40 13.56 -1.07 -11.09
C VAL A 40 13.70 -0.43 -9.71
N THR A 41 12.59 -0.32 -9.00
CA THR A 41 12.53 0.31 -7.68
C THR A 41 12.55 -0.69 -6.53
N MET A 42 12.10 -1.93 -6.80
CA MET A 42 12.12 -2.99 -5.81
C MET A 42 12.02 -4.36 -6.48
N VAL A 43 12.72 -5.34 -5.92
CA VAL A 43 12.61 -6.75 -6.27
C VAL A 43 12.26 -7.54 -5.03
N THR A 44 11.21 -8.36 -5.11
CA THR A 44 10.83 -9.31 -4.07
C THR A 44 11.04 -10.74 -4.57
N ALA A 45 10.80 -11.73 -3.73
CA ALA A 45 10.85 -13.12 -4.19
C ALA A 45 9.84 -13.44 -5.32
N THR A 46 8.76 -12.68 -5.45
CA THR A 46 7.64 -12.96 -6.36
C THR A 46 7.43 -11.90 -7.42
N ASP A 47 7.82 -10.65 -7.16
CA ASP A 47 7.43 -9.49 -7.95
C ASP A 47 8.60 -8.55 -8.23
N LEU A 48 8.59 -7.95 -9.42
CA LEU A 48 9.43 -6.85 -9.85
C LEU A 48 8.58 -5.57 -9.88
N TYR A 49 9.06 -4.51 -9.24
CA TYR A 49 8.43 -3.19 -9.20
C TYR A 49 9.32 -2.19 -9.90
N PHE A 50 8.71 -1.36 -10.72
CA PHE A 50 9.45 -0.46 -11.58
C PHE A 50 8.65 0.81 -11.88
N THR A 51 9.39 1.88 -12.16
CA THR A 51 8.87 3.07 -12.84
C THR A 51 9.15 2.98 -14.33
N HIS A 52 8.33 3.63 -15.14
CA HIS A 52 8.50 3.73 -16.57
C HIS A 52 7.94 5.08 -17.08
N SER A 53 8.11 5.39 -18.37
CA SER A 53 7.71 6.69 -18.94
C SER A 53 6.25 7.11 -18.70
N ARG A 54 5.35 6.17 -18.39
CA ARG A 54 3.93 6.41 -18.15
C ARG A 54 3.50 6.26 -16.67
N GLY A 55 4.43 5.96 -15.73
CA GLY A 55 4.14 5.82 -14.31
C GLY A 55 4.82 4.62 -13.65
N PHE A 56 4.11 3.97 -12.74
CA PHE A 56 4.59 2.79 -12.01
C PHE A 56 3.98 1.51 -12.58
N GLY A 57 4.77 0.43 -12.56
CA GLY A 57 4.35 -0.90 -12.93
C GLY A 57 4.86 -1.95 -11.95
N ASN A 58 4.17 -3.09 -11.93
CA ASN A 58 4.69 -4.29 -11.30
C ASN A 58 4.47 -5.49 -12.21
N ALA A 59 5.32 -6.49 -12.07
CA ALA A 59 5.20 -7.74 -12.80
C ALA A 59 5.58 -8.92 -11.91
N LYS A 60 4.86 -10.02 -12.04
CA LYS A 60 5.26 -11.28 -11.41
C LYS A 60 6.53 -11.79 -12.06
N LEU A 61 7.61 -11.98 -11.28
CA LEU A 61 8.89 -12.49 -11.81
C LEU A 61 8.73 -13.78 -12.59
N LYS A 62 7.85 -14.67 -12.16
CA LYS A 62 7.57 -15.95 -12.86
C LYS A 62 7.02 -15.77 -14.28
N ASN A 63 6.47 -14.59 -14.61
CA ASN A 63 5.88 -14.30 -15.92
C ASN A 63 6.79 -13.45 -16.81
N LEU A 64 7.99 -13.10 -16.32
CA LEU A 64 8.97 -12.33 -17.09
C LEU A 64 9.87 -13.26 -17.94
N ASP A 65 10.57 -12.63 -18.86
CA ASP A 65 11.56 -13.30 -19.70
C ASP A 65 12.62 -14.01 -18.84
N PRO A 66 13.08 -15.22 -19.19
CA PRO A 66 14.09 -15.96 -18.44
C PRO A 66 15.38 -15.18 -18.14
N ASP A 67 15.79 -14.29 -19.04
CA ASP A 67 16.98 -13.47 -18.83
C ASP A 67 16.73 -12.42 -17.75
N VAL A 68 15.53 -11.85 -17.69
CA VAL A 68 15.09 -10.93 -16.62
C VAL A 68 14.98 -11.67 -15.29
N GLN A 69 14.41 -12.88 -15.30
CA GLN A 69 14.35 -13.74 -14.11
C GLN A 69 15.76 -14.03 -13.56
N LYS A 70 16.71 -14.31 -14.42
CA LYS A 70 18.12 -14.54 -14.08
C LYS A 70 18.77 -13.29 -13.51
N LEU A 71 18.56 -12.14 -14.16
CA LEU A 71 19.10 -10.84 -13.74
C LEU A 71 18.68 -10.50 -12.31
N PHE A 72 17.41 -10.79 -11.96
CA PHE A 72 16.87 -10.51 -10.64
C PHE A 72 16.86 -11.72 -9.69
N HIS A 73 17.65 -12.74 -9.98
CA HIS A 73 17.85 -13.92 -9.14
C HIS A 73 16.54 -14.60 -8.71
N TYR A 74 15.57 -14.71 -9.63
CA TYR A 74 14.30 -15.36 -9.37
C TYR A 74 14.47 -16.81 -8.95
N ASP A 75 13.94 -17.18 -7.78
CA ASP A 75 13.92 -18.53 -7.24
C ASP A 75 12.48 -19.03 -7.15
N PRO A 76 12.06 -19.98 -8.02
CA PRO A 76 10.68 -20.48 -8.04
C PRO A 76 10.23 -21.09 -6.70
N ALA A 77 11.13 -21.75 -5.97
CA ALA A 77 10.80 -22.40 -4.70
C ALA A 77 10.51 -21.35 -3.62
N LYS A 78 11.40 -20.36 -3.49
CA LYS A 78 11.18 -19.24 -2.56
C LYS A 78 9.93 -18.43 -2.91
N ALA A 79 9.67 -18.24 -4.21
CA ALA A 79 8.48 -17.54 -4.67
C ALA A 79 7.20 -18.30 -4.30
N ALA A 80 7.16 -19.62 -4.50
CA ALA A 80 6.02 -20.45 -4.15
C ALA A 80 5.73 -20.43 -2.64
N ASP A 81 6.77 -20.53 -1.80
CA ASP A 81 6.62 -20.42 -0.34
C ASP A 81 6.04 -19.06 0.08
N LYS A 82 6.51 -17.97 -0.53
CA LYS A 82 5.99 -16.62 -0.25
C LYS A 82 4.56 -16.44 -0.74
N GLU A 83 4.22 -16.91 -1.94
CA GLU A 83 2.84 -16.87 -2.46
C GLU A 83 1.90 -17.67 -1.56
N LYS A 84 2.31 -18.84 -1.09
CA LYS A 84 1.53 -19.64 -0.15
C LYS A 84 1.30 -18.91 1.17
N LEU A 85 2.35 -18.37 1.80
CA LEU A 85 2.24 -17.60 3.03
C LEU A 85 1.29 -16.39 2.88
N GLN A 86 1.35 -15.71 1.75
CA GLN A 86 0.48 -14.57 1.45
C GLN A 86 -0.97 -15.03 1.27
N THR A 87 -1.20 -16.13 0.56
CA THR A 87 -2.54 -16.71 0.35
C THR A 87 -3.14 -17.17 1.68
N ASP A 88 -2.36 -17.85 2.50
CA ASP A 88 -2.81 -18.34 3.81
C ASP A 88 -3.14 -17.15 4.74
N ALA A 89 -2.32 -16.10 4.75
CA ALA A 89 -2.58 -14.88 5.51
C ALA A 89 -3.85 -14.16 5.04
N GLN A 90 -4.07 -14.06 3.73
CA GLN A 90 -5.30 -13.50 3.16
C GLN A 90 -6.54 -14.34 3.49
N ALA A 91 -6.41 -15.67 3.46
CA ALA A 91 -7.49 -16.57 3.83
C ALA A 91 -7.87 -16.46 5.31
N LEU A 92 -6.87 -16.38 6.20
CA LEU A 92 -7.06 -16.13 7.63
C LEU A 92 -7.72 -14.78 7.87
N TYR A 93 -7.27 -13.75 7.17
CA TYR A 93 -7.86 -12.41 7.24
C TYR A 93 -9.32 -12.42 6.77
N ALA A 94 -9.61 -13.02 5.61
CA ALA A 94 -10.97 -13.14 5.10
C ALA A 94 -11.90 -13.99 6.01
N LYS A 95 -11.34 -15.00 6.70
CA LYS A 95 -12.07 -15.76 7.72
C LYS A 95 -12.37 -14.89 8.94
N ALA A 96 -11.38 -14.18 9.47
CA ALA A 96 -11.57 -13.26 10.59
C ALA A 96 -12.62 -12.18 10.29
N LEU A 97 -12.69 -11.69 9.03
CA LEU A 97 -13.75 -10.77 8.59
C LEU A 97 -15.14 -11.38 8.66
N ARG A 98 -15.29 -12.66 8.35
CA ARG A 98 -16.59 -13.37 8.39
C ARG A 98 -17.01 -13.74 9.81
N ASP A 99 -16.03 -14.06 10.66
CA ASP A 99 -16.29 -14.53 12.03
C ASP A 99 -16.54 -13.36 13.00
N THR A 100 -16.13 -12.13 12.68
CA THR A 100 -16.52 -10.92 13.40
C THR A 100 -17.98 -10.59 13.07
N LYS A 101 -18.87 -10.90 14.02
CA LYS A 101 -20.28 -10.46 13.98
C LYS A 101 -20.30 -8.95 13.75
N PRO A 102 -21.05 -8.41 12.78
CA PRO A 102 -21.11 -6.97 12.58
C PRO A 102 -21.56 -6.32 13.90
N ALA A 103 -20.86 -5.31 14.36
CA ALA A 103 -21.37 -4.45 15.42
C ALA A 103 -22.78 -4.01 14.99
N THR A 104 -23.74 -4.18 15.88
CA THR A 104 -25.16 -3.89 15.63
C THR A 104 -25.29 -2.55 14.94
N PRO A 105 -25.92 -2.45 13.75
CA PRO A 105 -26.01 -1.19 13.05
C PRO A 105 -26.77 -0.21 13.95
N GLN A 106 -26.13 0.88 14.31
CA GLN A 106 -26.86 2.00 14.86
C GLN A 106 -27.91 2.39 13.80
N LYS A 107 -29.16 2.49 14.28
CA LYS A 107 -30.37 2.80 13.50
C LYS A 107 -30.06 3.92 12.49
N PRO A 108 -30.26 3.72 11.19
CA PRO A 108 -30.05 4.77 10.21
C PRO A 108 -30.98 5.93 10.53
N LEU A 109 -30.46 7.15 10.59
CA LEU A 109 -31.27 8.35 10.48
C LEU A 109 -32.09 8.22 9.18
N ALA A 110 -33.40 8.20 9.31
CA ALA A 110 -34.34 8.06 8.21
C ALA A 110 -34.07 9.14 7.15
N GLY A 111 -33.82 8.71 5.90
CA GLY A 111 -33.76 9.62 4.76
C GLY A 111 -32.59 9.38 3.81
N ALA A 112 -32.25 8.14 3.47
CA ALA A 112 -31.41 7.89 2.30
C ALA A 112 -32.04 6.78 1.47
N GLU A 113 -32.78 7.19 0.47
CA GLU A 113 -33.29 6.31 -0.59
C GLU A 113 -32.11 5.76 -1.40
N THR A 114 -32.18 4.46 -1.67
CA THR A 114 -31.19 3.71 -2.48
C THR A 114 -31.44 4.03 -3.94
N ASP A 115 -30.78 5.06 -4.47
CA ASP A 115 -30.68 5.26 -5.91
C ASP A 115 -29.44 4.54 -6.45
N THR A 116 -29.65 3.35 -6.98
CA THR A 116 -28.74 2.62 -7.85
C THR A 116 -28.67 3.24 -9.25
N LYS A 117 -28.22 4.47 -9.35
CA LYS A 117 -27.78 5.06 -10.60
C LYS A 117 -26.39 5.61 -10.38
N ALA A 118 -25.40 4.97 -11.03
CA ALA A 118 -24.02 5.45 -11.03
C ALA A 118 -24.00 6.87 -11.60
N ALA A 119 -24.19 7.86 -10.73
CA ALA A 119 -24.03 9.26 -11.06
C ALA A 119 -22.53 9.51 -11.24
N GLN A 120 -22.12 9.81 -12.46
CA GLN A 120 -20.83 10.40 -12.76
C GLN A 120 -20.73 11.73 -12.00
N SER A 121 -20.05 11.71 -10.85
CA SER A 121 -19.84 12.88 -10.02
C SER A 121 -18.67 13.71 -10.57
N PRO A 122 -18.74 15.06 -10.58
CA PRO A 122 -17.75 15.97 -11.19
C PRO A 122 -16.33 15.93 -10.63
N GLY A 123 -16.00 14.98 -9.76
CA GLY A 123 -14.67 14.80 -9.19
C GLY A 123 -13.90 13.60 -9.75
N SER A 124 -14.58 12.67 -10.46
CA SER A 124 -13.97 11.47 -11.04
C SER A 124 -13.07 11.74 -12.27
N ASP A 125 -13.13 12.96 -12.83
CA ASP A 125 -12.43 13.29 -14.07
C ASP A 125 -10.90 13.43 -13.91
N LEU A 126 -10.39 13.49 -12.68
CA LEU A 126 -8.98 13.68 -12.41
C LEU A 126 -8.22 12.36 -12.28
N ILE A 127 -8.90 11.29 -11.93
CA ILE A 127 -8.33 9.95 -11.80
C ILE A 127 -9.24 8.97 -12.53
N ALA A 128 -8.68 8.15 -13.40
CA ALA A 128 -9.46 7.16 -14.15
C ALA A 128 -10.22 6.21 -13.19
N PRO A 129 -11.43 5.76 -13.55
CA PRO A 129 -12.17 4.76 -12.79
C PRO A 129 -11.31 3.52 -12.52
N HIS A 130 -11.30 3.04 -11.28
CA HIS A 130 -10.53 1.88 -10.86
C HIS A 130 -11.33 1.06 -9.83
N PRO A 131 -11.03 -0.23 -9.68
CA PRO A 131 -11.69 -1.08 -8.69
C PRO A 131 -11.43 -0.59 -7.26
N ILE A 132 -12.46 -0.63 -6.42
CA ILE A 132 -12.35 -0.39 -4.99
C ILE A 132 -12.77 -1.67 -4.24
N HIS A 133 -12.12 -1.90 -3.09
CA HIS A 133 -12.43 -3.02 -2.20
C HIS A 133 -12.99 -2.52 -0.88
N ALA A 134 -13.96 -1.60 -0.96
CA ALA A 134 -14.59 -0.95 0.18
C ALA A 134 -15.95 -0.36 -0.24
N ARG A 135 -16.70 0.16 0.74
CA ARG A 135 -17.85 1.04 0.44
C ARG A 135 -17.33 2.36 -0.12
N SER A 136 -17.95 2.86 -1.20
CA SER A 136 -17.59 4.16 -1.75
C SER A 136 -18.07 5.31 -0.87
N PHE A 137 -17.16 6.27 -0.64
CA PHE A 137 -17.41 7.57 -0.01
C PHE A 137 -17.03 8.73 -0.94
N LEU A 138 -16.71 8.46 -2.19
CA LEU A 138 -16.26 9.50 -3.13
C LEU A 138 -17.26 10.67 -3.21
N ASN A 139 -16.75 11.90 -3.00
CA ASN A 139 -17.51 13.15 -2.94
C ASN A 139 -18.61 13.19 -1.84
N ARG A 140 -18.44 12.39 -0.80
CA ARG A 140 -19.31 12.38 0.40
C ARG A 140 -18.50 12.71 1.64
N PRO A 141 -19.15 13.08 2.76
CA PRO A 141 -18.47 13.22 4.04
C PRO A 141 -17.67 11.96 4.38
N ALA A 142 -16.46 12.16 4.87
CA ALA A 142 -15.60 11.07 5.30
C ALA A 142 -16.27 10.27 6.42
N PRO A 143 -16.11 8.94 6.42
CA PRO A 143 -16.52 8.12 7.55
C PRO A 143 -15.64 8.42 8.75
N GLU A 144 -16.13 8.08 9.94
CA GLU A 144 -15.33 8.14 11.15
C GLU A 144 -14.11 7.22 11.03
N ILE A 145 -12.92 7.78 11.27
CA ILE A 145 -11.65 7.05 11.28
C ILE A 145 -11.14 7.01 12.73
N VAL A 146 -11.07 5.82 13.28
CA VAL A 146 -10.60 5.56 14.64
C VAL A 146 -9.17 5.08 14.61
N VAL A 147 -8.28 5.78 15.30
CA VAL A 147 -6.91 5.34 15.59
C VAL A 147 -6.87 5.04 17.10
N GLN A 148 -6.89 3.74 17.45
CA GLN A 148 -6.89 3.36 18.88
C GLN A 148 -5.54 3.63 19.53
N LYS A 149 -4.45 3.50 18.77
CA LYS A 149 -3.10 3.80 19.25
C LYS A 149 -2.22 4.33 18.13
N TRP A 150 -1.58 5.46 18.38
CA TRP A 150 -0.52 5.98 17.54
C TRP A 150 0.80 5.26 17.84
N LEU A 151 1.51 4.84 16.78
CA LEU A 151 2.86 4.25 16.85
C LEU A 151 3.95 5.29 16.58
N THR A 152 3.55 6.43 16.03
CA THR A 152 4.30 7.67 15.87
C THR A 152 3.68 8.73 16.78
N GLU A 153 4.13 9.97 16.68
CA GLU A 153 3.38 11.11 17.21
C GLU A 153 2.02 11.25 16.52
N GLU A 154 1.03 11.77 17.23
CA GLU A 154 -0.26 12.11 16.66
C GLU A 154 -0.13 13.36 15.78
N PRO A 155 -0.58 13.31 14.50
CA PRO A 155 -0.44 14.44 13.60
C PRO A 155 -1.43 15.56 13.88
N ASP A 156 -1.01 16.80 13.66
CA ASP A 156 -1.92 17.91 13.47
C ASP A 156 -2.57 17.82 12.09
N MET A 157 -3.89 17.60 12.07
CA MET A 157 -4.71 17.41 10.87
C MET A 157 -5.48 18.67 10.46
N ALA A 158 -5.45 19.74 11.28
CA ALA A 158 -6.27 20.93 11.06
C ALA A 158 -5.96 21.60 9.70
N GLY A 159 -6.98 21.76 8.86
CA GLY A 159 -6.87 22.43 7.56
C GLY A 159 -6.02 21.69 6.51
N LYS A 160 -5.66 20.44 6.74
CA LYS A 160 -4.85 19.62 5.82
C LYS A 160 -5.69 18.57 5.11
N PHE A 161 -5.19 18.11 3.98
CA PHE A 161 -5.67 16.85 3.40
C PHE A 161 -5.21 15.70 4.27
N ILE A 162 -6.05 14.68 4.39
CA ILE A 162 -5.76 13.48 5.16
C ILE A 162 -5.84 12.28 4.22
N LEU A 163 -4.75 11.56 4.05
CA LEU A 163 -4.73 10.28 3.33
C LEU A 163 -4.66 9.14 4.35
N VAL A 164 -5.74 8.39 4.48
CA VAL A 164 -5.79 7.18 5.30
C VAL A 164 -5.52 5.99 4.41
N ASP A 165 -4.42 5.27 4.67
CA ASP A 165 -4.02 4.06 3.97
C ASP A 165 -4.25 2.84 4.86
N PHE A 166 -5.19 1.98 4.48
CA PHE A 166 -5.46 0.71 5.15
C PHE A 166 -4.47 -0.34 4.65
N TRP A 167 -3.63 -0.83 5.55
CA TRP A 167 -2.50 -1.70 5.21
C TRP A 167 -2.26 -2.81 6.24
N ALA A 168 -1.29 -3.70 5.96
CA ALA A 168 -0.76 -4.66 6.92
C ALA A 168 0.69 -5.05 6.57
N THR A 169 1.45 -5.51 7.56
CA THR A 169 2.86 -5.91 7.39
C THR A 169 3.03 -7.11 6.45
N TRP A 170 2.06 -8.03 6.43
CA TRP A 170 2.02 -9.20 5.55
C TRP A 170 1.54 -8.89 4.14
N CYS A 171 0.94 -7.71 3.91
CA CYS A 171 0.38 -7.32 2.62
C CYS A 171 1.50 -6.84 1.68
N GLY A 172 1.90 -7.68 0.74
CA GLY A 172 2.92 -7.36 -0.26
C GLY A 172 2.63 -6.06 -1.02
N PRO A 173 1.46 -5.93 -1.71
CA PRO A 173 1.09 -4.70 -2.42
C PRO A 173 1.05 -3.44 -1.55
N CYS A 174 0.67 -3.57 -0.26
CA CYS A 174 0.70 -2.45 0.67
C CYS A 174 2.13 -1.96 0.91
N ARG A 175 3.04 -2.90 1.19
CA ARG A 175 4.45 -2.57 1.43
C ARG A 175 5.10 -1.87 0.24
N GLN A 176 4.64 -2.15 -0.95
CA GLN A 176 5.11 -1.54 -2.20
C GLN A 176 4.62 -0.12 -2.39
N SER A 177 3.45 0.20 -1.87
CA SER A 177 2.93 1.57 -1.90
C SER A 177 3.70 2.50 -0.96
N ILE A 178 4.35 1.96 0.08
CA ILE A 178 5.04 2.76 1.11
C ILE A 178 6.09 3.72 0.55
N PRO A 179 7.01 3.34 -0.35
CA PRO A 179 7.98 4.29 -0.91
C PRO A 179 7.32 5.45 -1.65
N GLY A 180 6.25 5.19 -2.41
CA GLY A 180 5.47 6.24 -3.07
C GLY A 180 4.76 7.15 -2.07
N LEU A 181 4.16 6.59 -1.03
CA LEU A 181 3.54 7.36 0.05
C LEU A 181 4.56 8.19 0.83
N ASN A 182 5.76 7.66 1.10
CA ASN A 182 6.86 8.43 1.69
C ASN A 182 7.24 9.63 0.81
N ALA A 183 7.31 9.45 -0.51
CA ALA A 183 7.61 10.55 -1.44
C ALA A 183 6.51 11.63 -1.42
N LEU A 184 5.23 11.22 -1.44
CA LEU A 184 4.10 12.14 -1.32
C LEU A 184 4.12 12.89 0.02
N TYR A 185 4.35 12.17 1.12
CA TYR A 185 4.47 12.77 2.45
C TYR A 185 5.58 13.80 2.51
N LYS A 186 6.78 13.46 2.05
CA LYS A 186 7.93 14.39 2.01
C LYS A 186 7.64 15.64 1.17
N ARG A 187 6.93 15.47 0.04
CA ARG A 187 6.63 16.56 -0.90
C ARG A 187 5.55 17.51 -0.40
N PHE A 188 4.53 16.98 0.31
CA PHE A 188 3.31 17.71 0.65
C PHE A 188 3.05 17.82 2.16
N LYS A 189 4.02 17.52 3.03
CA LYS A 189 3.87 17.42 4.50
C LYS A 189 3.20 18.63 5.17
N ASP A 190 3.34 19.83 4.56
CA ASP A 190 2.74 21.05 5.11
C ASP A 190 1.22 21.11 4.88
N ARG A 191 0.71 20.37 3.89
CA ARG A 191 -0.68 20.36 3.45
C ARG A 191 -1.32 18.98 3.46
N LEU A 192 -0.56 17.91 3.70
CA LEU A 192 -0.98 16.52 3.66
C LEU A 192 -0.52 15.79 4.91
N VAL A 193 -1.44 15.14 5.57
CA VAL A 193 -1.19 14.11 6.58
C VAL A 193 -1.43 12.76 5.94
N ILE A 194 -0.49 11.82 6.06
CA ILE A 194 -0.68 10.43 5.66
C ILE A 194 -0.71 9.57 6.92
N ILE A 195 -1.73 8.73 7.06
CA ILE A 195 -1.93 7.83 8.19
C ILE A 195 -1.98 6.41 7.64
N GLY A 196 -0.96 5.61 7.91
CA GLY A 196 -1.00 4.16 7.69
C GLY A 196 -1.75 3.51 8.85
N LEU A 197 -2.96 3.05 8.60
CA LEU A 197 -3.83 2.45 9.60
C LEU A 197 -3.92 0.94 9.42
N THR A 198 -3.54 0.18 10.45
CA THR A 198 -3.56 -1.28 10.44
C THR A 198 -4.34 -1.85 11.62
N ASP A 199 -4.91 -3.04 11.46
CA ASP A 199 -5.53 -3.82 12.53
C ASP A 199 -4.56 -4.79 13.21
N GLU A 200 -3.27 -4.72 12.86
CA GLU A 200 -2.24 -5.49 13.54
C GLU A 200 -1.83 -4.83 14.87
N SER A 201 -1.32 -5.65 15.78
CA SER A 201 -0.78 -5.13 17.04
C SER A 201 0.51 -4.33 16.83
N GLU A 202 0.78 -3.38 17.72
CA GLU A 202 2.02 -2.61 17.73
C GLU A 202 3.27 -3.49 17.63
N ALA A 203 3.30 -4.62 18.39
CA ALA A 203 4.45 -5.52 18.39
C ALA A 203 4.73 -6.13 17.01
N VAL A 204 3.70 -6.38 16.20
CA VAL A 204 3.84 -6.87 14.82
C VAL A 204 4.37 -5.78 13.91
N VAL A 205 3.76 -4.59 13.97
CA VAL A 205 4.16 -3.46 13.13
C VAL A 205 5.61 -3.06 13.37
N ARG A 206 6.05 -2.98 14.64
CA ARG A 206 7.42 -2.60 15.00
C ARG A 206 8.51 -3.59 14.54
N ARG A 207 8.14 -4.83 14.22
CA ARG A 207 9.08 -5.82 13.65
C ARG A 207 9.33 -5.60 12.16
N MET A 208 8.47 -4.85 11.49
CA MET A 208 8.69 -4.53 10.08
C MET A 208 9.68 -3.37 9.96
N THR A 209 10.89 -3.68 9.51
CA THR A 209 11.97 -2.71 9.32
C THR A 209 12.14 -2.28 7.86
N ASN A 210 11.59 -3.04 6.92
CA ASN A 210 11.68 -2.78 5.49
C ASN A 210 10.35 -3.14 4.78
N PRO A 211 9.76 -2.20 4.00
CA PRO A 211 10.19 -0.81 3.82
C PRO A 211 9.97 0.04 5.09
N ARG A 212 10.80 1.07 5.26
CA ARG A 212 10.61 2.06 6.32
C ARG A 212 9.42 2.95 5.97
N ILE A 213 8.60 3.26 6.98
CA ILE A 213 7.49 4.22 6.87
C ILE A 213 7.95 5.54 7.46
N ASP A 214 7.85 6.64 6.69
CA ASP A 214 8.26 7.98 7.09
C ASP A 214 7.06 8.89 7.45
N TYR A 215 5.83 8.40 7.27
CA TYR A 215 4.57 9.07 7.63
C TYR A 215 3.97 8.48 8.92
N PHE A 216 2.84 9.02 9.36
CA PHE A 216 2.20 8.63 10.62
C PHE A 216 1.62 7.22 10.54
N VAL A 217 1.77 6.47 11.62
CA VAL A 217 1.27 5.09 11.72
C VAL A 217 0.41 4.95 12.97
N GLY A 218 -0.78 4.40 12.79
CA GLY A 218 -1.69 4.05 13.84
C GLY A 218 -2.19 2.61 13.75
N THR A 219 -2.71 2.11 14.86
CA THR A 219 -3.34 0.79 14.93
C THR A 219 -4.78 0.91 15.39
N ASP A 220 -5.63 0.03 14.85
CA ASP A 220 -7.02 -0.16 15.21
C ASP A 220 -7.31 -1.68 15.26
N PRO A 221 -6.80 -2.40 16.28
CA PRO A 221 -6.95 -3.85 16.41
C PRO A 221 -8.41 -4.32 16.45
N GLU A 222 -9.31 -3.50 16.92
CA GLU A 222 -10.76 -3.79 16.97
C GLU A 222 -11.45 -3.53 15.62
N ARG A 223 -10.71 -2.96 14.64
CA ARG A 223 -11.13 -2.82 13.24
C ARG A 223 -12.33 -1.89 13.02
N HIS A 224 -12.53 -0.91 13.90
CA HIS A 224 -13.63 0.05 13.80
C HIS A 224 -13.63 0.76 12.45
N SER A 225 -12.48 1.30 12.05
CA SER A 225 -12.33 2.01 10.77
C SER A 225 -12.53 1.11 9.57
N LYS A 226 -11.92 -0.10 9.58
CA LYS A 226 -12.12 -1.08 8.50
C LYS A 226 -13.57 -1.52 8.36
N ALA A 227 -14.28 -1.69 9.49
CA ALA A 227 -15.71 -2.03 9.51
C ALA A 227 -16.58 -0.87 8.98
N THR A 228 -16.33 0.36 9.45
CA THR A 228 -17.07 1.55 9.01
C THR A 228 -16.91 1.81 7.51
N VAL A 229 -15.69 1.68 6.99
CA VAL A 229 -15.38 1.83 5.56
C VAL A 229 -15.77 0.59 4.76
N ALA A 230 -16.08 -0.52 5.43
CA ALA A 230 -16.34 -1.84 4.83
C ALA A 230 -15.19 -2.29 3.90
N VAL A 231 -13.95 -2.18 4.39
CA VAL A 231 -12.75 -2.60 3.64
C VAL A 231 -12.71 -4.11 3.52
N THR A 232 -12.81 -4.62 2.30
CA THR A 232 -12.79 -6.07 1.97
C THR A 232 -11.46 -6.52 1.37
N GLY A 233 -10.59 -5.57 1.00
CA GLY A 233 -9.26 -5.85 0.47
C GLY A 233 -8.31 -4.68 0.69
N ILE A 234 -7.04 -4.99 0.89
CA ILE A 234 -5.96 -4.01 1.07
C ILE A 234 -4.87 -4.22 0.00
N PRO A 235 -4.15 -3.13 -0.40
CA PRO A 235 -4.25 -1.75 0.11
C PRO A 235 -5.54 -1.05 -0.33
N HIS A 236 -6.05 -0.19 0.53
CA HIS A 236 -7.14 0.73 0.22
C HIS A 236 -6.88 2.06 0.90
N ALA A 237 -7.09 3.17 0.20
CA ALA A 237 -6.88 4.50 0.76
C ALA A 237 -8.07 5.41 0.53
N LEU A 238 -8.25 6.37 1.43
CA LEU A 238 -9.18 7.48 1.32
C LEU A 238 -8.39 8.79 1.42
N LEU A 239 -8.53 9.68 0.45
CA LEU A 239 -8.06 11.07 0.55
C LEU A 239 -9.22 11.97 0.93
N ILE A 240 -9.10 12.64 2.05
CA ILE A 240 -10.10 13.54 2.64
C ILE A 240 -9.59 14.97 2.50
N ASP A 241 -10.41 15.87 1.97
CA ASP A 241 -10.07 17.28 1.85
C ASP A 241 -10.21 18.03 3.21
N PRO A 242 -9.73 19.30 3.32
CA PRO A 242 -9.86 20.08 4.56
C PRO A 242 -11.31 20.32 5.02
N LYS A 243 -12.30 20.12 4.15
CA LYS A 243 -13.73 20.23 4.46
C LYS A 243 -14.34 18.90 4.91
N GLY A 244 -13.51 17.84 5.04
CA GLY A 244 -13.95 16.53 5.47
C GLY A 244 -14.63 15.70 4.38
N ILE A 245 -14.44 16.01 3.10
CA ILE A 245 -15.05 15.28 1.98
C ILE A 245 -14.00 14.36 1.34
N VAL A 246 -14.39 13.11 1.05
CA VAL A 246 -13.53 12.15 0.35
C VAL A 246 -13.37 12.56 -1.11
N ARG A 247 -12.13 12.75 -1.57
CA ARG A 247 -11.80 13.17 -2.94
C ARG A 247 -11.09 12.11 -3.76
N PHE A 248 -10.59 11.08 -3.11
CA PHE A 248 -10.05 9.88 -3.74
C PHE A 248 -10.33 8.68 -2.82
N GLU A 249 -10.57 7.53 -3.43
CA GLU A 249 -10.68 6.24 -2.78
C GLU A 249 -10.11 5.16 -3.69
N GLY A 250 -9.45 4.15 -3.13
CA GLY A 250 -8.90 3.04 -3.91
C GLY A 250 -7.47 2.68 -3.51
N MET A 251 -6.75 2.00 -4.40
CA MET A 251 -5.37 1.62 -4.12
C MET A 251 -4.44 2.84 -4.19
N PRO A 252 -3.52 3.03 -3.23
CA PRO A 252 -2.63 4.20 -3.17
C PRO A 252 -1.85 4.50 -4.45
N HIS A 253 -1.48 3.48 -5.23
CA HIS A 253 -0.71 3.65 -6.46
C HIS A 253 -1.45 4.40 -7.58
N TYR A 254 -2.78 4.56 -7.48
CA TYR A 254 -3.54 5.42 -8.40
C TYR A 254 -3.45 6.91 -8.04
N LEU A 255 -2.96 7.21 -6.83
CA LEU A 255 -2.76 8.58 -6.35
C LEU A 255 -1.29 8.97 -6.48
N ASP A 256 -0.86 9.30 -7.68
CA ASP A 256 0.47 9.83 -7.95
C ASP A 256 0.60 11.32 -7.53
N GLU A 257 1.83 11.85 -7.59
CA GLU A 257 2.11 13.26 -7.24
C GLU A 257 1.27 14.24 -8.07
N ARG A 258 1.11 13.96 -9.36
CA ARG A 258 0.36 14.83 -10.29
C ARG A 258 -1.12 14.85 -9.95
N ASN A 259 -1.69 13.69 -9.72
CA ASN A 259 -3.12 13.55 -9.39
C ASN A 259 -3.41 14.17 -8.02
N LEU A 260 -2.55 13.93 -7.04
CA LEU A 260 -2.67 14.56 -5.73
C LEU A 260 -2.57 16.08 -5.82
N ALA A 261 -1.58 16.63 -6.53
CA ALA A 261 -1.44 18.08 -6.72
C ALA A 261 -2.69 18.72 -7.36
N LYS A 262 -3.29 18.06 -8.36
CA LYS A 262 -4.54 18.52 -8.98
C LYS A 262 -5.71 18.53 -7.99
N LEU A 263 -5.87 17.46 -7.20
CA LEU A 263 -6.90 17.39 -6.17
C LEU A 263 -6.71 18.47 -5.11
N MET A 264 -5.47 18.69 -4.65
CA MET A 264 -5.15 19.73 -3.68
C MET A 264 -5.36 21.14 -4.21
N ALA A 265 -5.08 21.38 -5.50
CA ALA A 265 -5.37 22.66 -6.14
C ALA A 265 -6.87 22.92 -6.30
N LYS A 266 -7.67 21.87 -6.53
CA LYS A 266 -9.11 21.98 -6.73
C LYS A 266 -9.91 22.12 -5.42
N TYR A 267 -9.45 21.49 -4.34
CA TYR A 267 -10.22 21.32 -3.11
C TYR A 267 -9.52 21.83 -1.84
N GLY A 268 -8.39 22.52 -1.98
CA GLY A 268 -7.56 22.97 -0.87
C GLY A 268 -7.92 24.33 -0.27
N ASP A 269 -8.96 24.98 -0.79
CA ASP A 269 -9.44 26.29 -0.34
C ASP A 269 -10.70 26.17 0.52
#